data_36e9e0f18948eae22eb07bc13cdcc593
#
_entry.id   36e9e0f18948eae22eb07bc13cdcc593
#
_cell.length_a   1.000
_cell.length_b   1.000
_cell.length_c   1.000
_cell.angle_alpha   90.00
_cell.angle_beta   90.00
_cell.angle_gamma   90.00
#
_symmetry.space_group_name_H-M   'P 1'
#
loop_
_entity.id
_entity.type
_entity.pdbx_description
1 polymer ?
#
loop_
_entity_poly.entity_id
_entity_poly.type
_entity_poly.pdbx_seq_one_letter_code
_entity_poly.pdbx_strand_id
1 'polypeptide(L)'
;WEAQLPQLHIPSNLSARTTFTILIRTTRRLFRADPSIAMLHKILTSLDESIGFPSASAHCDVPCGIYDPSAAQVAALTVVRIADLIAELGAKDSLTMADQVRVARLASQKETHCGRVKDEIVIIWGDFLKAPQFENWGGCHDLVHRILMAGSKCRQGVSRDDAMALLGLVNEFAEGFWKAKGVATFTATCPYAPAESVVYPKL
;
A
#
# COMPACT_ATOMS: atom_id res chain seq x y z
N TRP A 1 -19.20 27.17 -12.16
CA TRP A 1 -20.57 26.76 -11.75
C TRP A 1 -20.57 26.60 -10.23
N GLU A 2 -20.80 27.72 -9.54
CA GLU A 2 -21.05 27.75 -8.11
C GLU A 2 -22.51 27.35 -7.88
N ALA A 3 -22.73 26.20 -7.26
CA ALA A 3 -24.06 25.82 -6.79
C ALA A 3 -24.37 26.60 -5.51
N GLN A 4 -25.27 27.57 -5.60
CA GLN A 4 -25.83 28.27 -4.45
C GLN A 4 -26.63 27.31 -3.58
N LEU A 5 -26.15 27.09 -2.36
CA LEU A 5 -26.90 26.36 -1.32
C LEU A 5 -28.11 27.19 -0.87
N PRO A 6 -29.32 26.61 -0.74
CA PRO A 6 -30.49 27.32 -0.26
C PRO A 6 -30.30 27.75 1.20
N GLN A 7 -30.48 29.04 1.46
CA GLN A 7 -30.43 29.63 2.80
C GLN A 7 -31.66 29.13 3.60
N LEU A 8 -31.41 28.36 4.66
CA LEU A 8 -32.44 27.94 5.61
C LEU A 8 -32.77 29.09 6.57
N HIS A 9 -33.93 29.68 6.42
CA HIS A 9 -34.46 30.69 7.33
C HIS A 9 -34.99 30.01 8.59
N ILE A 10 -34.24 30.09 9.73
CA ILE A 10 -34.66 29.54 11.02
C ILE A 10 -35.30 30.66 11.85
N PRO A 11 -36.60 30.58 12.23
CA PRO A 11 -37.21 31.58 13.06
C PRO A 11 -36.65 31.56 14.49
N SER A 12 -36.36 32.74 15.06
CA SER A 12 -35.65 32.96 16.32
C SER A 12 -36.38 32.53 17.61
N ASN A 13 -37.58 31.93 17.54
CA ASN A 13 -38.42 31.62 18.68
C ASN A 13 -38.70 30.13 18.96
N LEU A 14 -37.87 29.23 18.47
CA LEU A 14 -38.05 27.79 18.74
C LEU A 14 -37.18 27.30 19.93
N SER A 15 -37.83 26.54 20.83
CA SER A 15 -37.15 25.88 21.94
C SER A 15 -36.11 24.88 21.41
N ALA A 16 -34.98 24.67 22.12
CA ALA A 16 -33.87 23.79 21.74
C ALA A 16 -34.32 22.35 21.36
N ARG A 17 -35.39 21.86 21.98
CA ARG A 17 -35.99 20.54 21.66
C ARG A 17 -36.68 20.52 20.29
N THR A 18 -37.33 21.61 19.90
CA THR A 18 -38.03 21.71 18.62
C THR A 18 -37.01 21.85 17.48
N THR A 19 -35.93 22.64 17.70
CA THR A 19 -34.85 22.82 16.72
C THR A 19 -34.13 21.50 16.46
N PHE A 20 -33.84 20.71 17.51
CA PHE A 20 -33.20 19.40 17.38
C PHE A 20 -34.04 18.38 16.61
N THR A 21 -35.37 18.39 16.85
CA THR A 21 -36.32 17.50 16.15
C THR A 21 -36.45 17.88 14.67
N ILE A 22 -36.44 19.17 14.34
CA ILE A 22 -36.47 19.66 12.94
C ILE A 22 -35.15 19.29 12.25
N LEU A 23 -34.00 19.47 12.91
CA LEU A 23 -32.69 19.11 12.36
C LEU A 23 -32.60 17.60 12.02
N ILE A 24 -33.09 16.73 12.93
CA ILE A 24 -33.10 15.28 12.70
C ILE A 24 -34.06 14.89 11.56
N ARG A 25 -35.21 15.57 11.43
CA ARG A 25 -36.16 15.31 10.33
C ARG A 25 -35.58 15.81 8.98
N THR A 26 -34.91 16.92 8.96
CA THR A 26 -34.32 17.49 7.74
C THR A 26 -33.09 16.66 7.29
N THR A 27 -32.23 16.22 8.22
CA THR A 27 -31.11 15.31 7.89
C THR A 27 -31.60 13.93 7.43
N ARG A 28 -32.69 13.38 8.02
CA ARG A 28 -33.28 12.14 7.50
C ARG A 28 -33.90 12.28 6.10
N ARG A 29 -34.36 13.50 5.69
CA ARG A 29 -34.84 13.75 4.32
C ARG A 29 -33.63 13.87 3.32
N LEU A 30 -32.50 14.41 3.74
CA LEU A 30 -31.30 14.52 2.92
C LEU A 30 -30.59 13.17 2.71
N PHE A 31 -30.77 12.21 3.64
CA PHE A 31 -30.28 10.82 3.54
C PHE A 31 -31.35 9.82 3.08
N ARG A 32 -32.47 10.27 2.52
CA ARG A 32 -33.36 9.35 1.80
C ARG A 32 -32.60 9.00 0.50
N ALA A 33 -32.01 7.81 0.47
CA ALA A 33 -31.31 7.31 -0.70
C ALA A 33 -32.20 7.54 -1.93
N ASP A 34 -31.71 8.31 -2.87
CA ASP A 34 -32.39 8.53 -4.15
C ASP A 34 -32.66 7.14 -4.75
N PRO A 35 -33.93 6.83 -5.13
CA PRO A 35 -34.25 5.52 -5.71
C PRO A 35 -33.37 5.19 -6.93
N SER A 36 -32.83 6.18 -7.62
CA SER A 36 -31.86 6.01 -8.71
C SER A 36 -30.50 5.49 -8.21
N ILE A 37 -30.03 5.96 -7.04
CA ILE A 37 -28.77 5.49 -6.42
C ILE A 37 -28.96 4.06 -5.91
N ALA A 38 -30.12 3.74 -5.31
CA ALA A 38 -30.41 2.38 -4.85
C ALA A 38 -30.53 1.39 -6.02
N MET A 39 -31.09 1.83 -7.14
CA MET A 39 -31.16 1.05 -8.38
C MET A 39 -29.78 0.85 -9.00
N LEU A 40 -28.95 1.89 -9.06
CA LEU A 40 -27.57 1.83 -9.55
C LEU A 40 -26.73 0.87 -8.70
N HIS A 41 -26.86 0.93 -7.38
CA HIS A 41 -26.17 0.00 -6.46
C HIS A 41 -26.56 -1.45 -6.75
N LYS A 42 -27.86 -1.75 -6.94
CA LYS A 42 -28.34 -3.10 -7.28
C LYS A 42 -27.78 -3.58 -8.62
N ILE A 43 -27.74 -2.70 -9.64
CA ILE A 43 -27.18 -3.05 -10.95
C ILE A 43 -25.68 -3.33 -10.82
N LEU A 44 -24.90 -2.50 -10.10
CA LEU A 44 -23.49 -2.69 -9.89
C LEU A 44 -23.19 -3.97 -9.10
N THR A 45 -23.99 -4.28 -8.06
CA THR A 45 -23.86 -5.52 -7.30
C THR A 45 -24.14 -6.75 -8.17
N SER A 46 -25.20 -6.69 -8.99
CA SER A 46 -25.53 -7.79 -9.90
C SER A 46 -24.49 -7.99 -11.01
N LEU A 47 -23.85 -6.90 -11.48
CA LEU A 47 -22.73 -6.96 -12.40
C LEU A 47 -21.48 -7.57 -11.75
N ASP A 48 -21.20 -7.19 -10.50
CA ASP A 48 -20.08 -7.74 -9.71
C ASP A 48 -20.25 -9.25 -9.51
N GLU A 49 -21.44 -9.71 -9.14
CA GLU A 49 -21.77 -11.13 -9.03
C GLU A 49 -21.66 -11.89 -10.38
N SER A 50 -21.93 -11.22 -11.50
CA SER A 50 -21.92 -11.85 -12.82
C SER A 50 -20.56 -11.86 -13.49
N ILE A 51 -19.72 -10.82 -13.26
CA ILE A 51 -18.43 -10.62 -13.91
C ILE A 51 -17.30 -11.12 -13.01
N GLY A 52 -17.53 -11.21 -11.70
CA GLY A 52 -16.54 -11.66 -10.72
C GLY A 52 -15.33 -10.73 -10.70
N PHE A 53 -15.52 -9.44 -10.38
CA PHE A 53 -14.37 -8.55 -10.19
C PHE A 53 -13.42 -9.16 -9.16
N PRO A 54 -12.11 -9.20 -9.43
CA PRO A 54 -11.17 -9.69 -8.45
C PRO A 54 -11.28 -8.83 -7.18
N SER A 55 -11.80 -9.44 -6.10
CA SER A 55 -11.83 -8.78 -4.79
C SER A 55 -10.40 -8.57 -4.34
N ALA A 56 -10.08 -7.38 -3.83
CA ALA A 56 -8.83 -7.17 -3.11
C ALA A 56 -8.85 -8.09 -1.89
N SER A 57 -8.04 -9.16 -1.94
CA SER A 57 -7.87 -10.06 -0.81
C SER A 57 -7.13 -9.30 0.28
N ALA A 58 -7.80 -9.00 1.39
CA ALA A 58 -7.11 -8.71 2.64
C ALA A 58 -6.25 -9.95 2.99
N HIS A 59 -5.09 -9.75 3.63
CA HIS A 59 -4.18 -10.84 4.00
C HIS A 59 -4.93 -11.97 4.76
N CYS A 60 -5.79 -11.62 5.70
CA CYS A 60 -6.87 -12.44 6.27
C CYS A 60 -7.79 -11.56 7.10
N ASP A 61 -9.06 -11.93 7.23
CA ASP A 61 -10.04 -11.30 8.11
C ASP A 61 -10.02 -11.87 9.54
N VAL A 62 -9.17 -12.86 9.79
CA VAL A 62 -8.94 -13.47 11.11
C VAL A 62 -7.65 -12.91 11.70
N PRO A 63 -7.63 -12.43 12.97
CA PRO A 63 -6.42 -11.93 13.63
C PRO A 63 -5.45 -13.09 13.94
N CYS A 64 -4.78 -13.59 12.91
CA CYS A 64 -3.85 -14.72 13.00
C CYS A 64 -2.52 -14.38 13.68
N GLY A 65 -2.15 -13.09 13.75
CA GLY A 65 -0.89 -12.63 14.33
C GLY A 65 0.37 -12.98 13.54
N ILE A 66 0.22 -13.58 12.35
CA ILE A 66 1.33 -13.99 11.49
C ILE A 66 1.68 -12.82 10.55
N TYR A 67 2.66 -12.04 10.96
CA TYR A 67 3.20 -10.93 10.19
C TYR A 67 4.72 -11.02 10.19
N ASP A 68 5.34 -10.84 9.02
CA ASP A 68 6.79 -10.92 8.82
C ASP A 68 7.20 -10.00 7.66
N PRO A 69 8.17 -9.11 7.83
CA PRO A 69 8.64 -8.21 6.75
C PRO A 69 9.46 -8.93 5.67
N SER A 70 9.80 -10.19 5.83
CA SER A 70 10.63 -10.94 4.87
C SER A 70 10.05 -10.98 3.47
N ALA A 71 8.72 -11.01 3.33
CA ALA A 71 8.06 -10.96 2.02
C ALA A 71 8.36 -9.64 1.29
N ALA A 72 8.32 -8.50 1.99
CA ALA A 72 8.69 -7.20 1.45
C ALA A 72 10.18 -7.13 1.11
N GLN A 73 11.07 -7.71 1.95
CA GLN A 73 12.51 -7.76 1.71
C GLN A 73 12.84 -8.59 0.45
N VAL A 74 12.25 -9.76 0.29
CA VAL A 74 12.43 -10.60 -0.92
C VAL A 74 11.92 -9.87 -2.17
N ALA A 75 10.79 -9.17 -2.08
CA ALA A 75 10.28 -8.37 -3.19
C ALA A 75 11.24 -7.21 -3.54
N ALA A 76 11.78 -6.50 -2.55
CA ALA A 76 12.75 -5.42 -2.76
C ALA A 76 14.08 -5.93 -3.37
N LEU A 77 14.60 -7.07 -2.90
CA LEU A 77 15.77 -7.75 -3.50
C LEU A 77 15.51 -8.13 -4.96
N THR A 78 14.29 -8.58 -5.26
CA THR A 78 13.91 -8.89 -6.65
C THR A 78 13.93 -7.64 -7.53
N VAL A 79 13.51 -6.47 -7.00
CA VAL A 79 13.60 -5.19 -7.72
C VAL A 79 15.06 -4.85 -8.02
N VAL A 80 15.97 -4.99 -7.04
CA VAL A 80 17.42 -4.78 -7.24
C VAL A 80 17.96 -5.71 -8.31
N ARG A 81 17.68 -7.02 -8.20
CA ARG A 81 18.17 -8.00 -9.18
C ARG A 81 17.66 -7.74 -10.60
N ILE A 82 16.40 -7.34 -10.73
CA ILE A 82 15.85 -6.99 -12.06
C ILE A 82 16.52 -5.74 -12.62
N ALA A 83 16.82 -4.73 -11.79
CA ALA A 83 17.57 -3.56 -12.24
C ALA A 83 18.97 -3.96 -12.77
N ASP A 84 19.69 -4.87 -12.09
CA ASP A 84 20.97 -5.41 -12.56
C ASP A 84 20.81 -6.11 -13.93
N LEU A 85 19.80 -6.98 -14.07
CA LEU A 85 19.56 -7.71 -15.32
C LEU A 85 19.18 -6.79 -16.51
N ILE A 86 18.46 -5.70 -16.23
CA ILE A 86 18.14 -4.69 -17.25
C ILE A 86 19.43 -3.92 -17.63
N ALA A 87 20.26 -3.56 -16.65
CA ALA A 87 21.54 -2.87 -16.91
C ALA A 87 22.50 -3.77 -17.71
N GLU A 88 22.58 -5.07 -17.40
CA GLU A 88 23.36 -6.05 -18.17
C GLU A 88 22.92 -6.09 -19.67
N LEU A 89 21.59 -6.03 -19.91
CA LEU A 89 21.07 -5.97 -21.28
C LEU A 89 21.36 -4.62 -21.95
N GLY A 90 21.23 -3.53 -21.20
CA GLY A 90 21.49 -2.17 -21.71
C GLY A 90 22.96 -1.89 -22.02
N ALA A 91 23.89 -2.72 -21.54
CA ALA A 91 25.32 -2.62 -21.84
C ALA A 91 25.70 -3.24 -23.21
N LYS A 92 24.77 -3.89 -23.92
CA LYS A 92 25.01 -4.44 -25.25
C LYS A 92 25.01 -3.34 -26.31
N ASP A 93 25.88 -3.47 -27.31
CA ASP A 93 25.94 -2.53 -28.45
C ASP A 93 24.61 -2.47 -29.25
N SER A 94 23.88 -3.59 -29.31
CA SER A 94 22.56 -3.67 -29.92
C SER A 94 21.72 -4.74 -29.23
N LEU A 95 20.40 -4.47 -29.14
CA LEU A 95 19.44 -5.41 -28.59
C LEU A 95 18.79 -6.22 -29.71
N THR A 96 18.87 -7.55 -29.61
CA THR A 96 18.10 -8.46 -30.46
C THR A 96 16.61 -8.37 -30.11
N MET A 97 15.72 -8.90 -30.96
CA MET A 97 14.29 -9.01 -30.65
C MET A 97 14.07 -9.81 -29.35
N ALA A 98 14.84 -10.86 -29.10
CA ALA A 98 14.76 -11.64 -27.86
C ALA A 98 15.16 -10.81 -26.64
N ASP A 99 16.19 -9.96 -26.75
CA ASP A 99 16.58 -9.05 -25.67
C ASP A 99 15.49 -8.01 -25.38
N GLN A 100 14.86 -7.45 -26.41
CA GLN A 100 13.76 -6.50 -26.24
C GLN A 100 12.56 -7.13 -25.51
N VAL A 101 12.16 -8.34 -25.89
CA VAL A 101 11.12 -9.11 -25.21
C VAL A 101 11.53 -9.38 -23.74
N ARG A 102 12.80 -9.72 -23.49
CA ARG A 102 13.32 -9.95 -22.14
C ARG A 102 13.27 -8.68 -21.29
N VAL A 103 13.68 -7.53 -21.83
CA VAL A 103 13.58 -6.23 -21.14
C VAL A 103 12.14 -5.91 -20.77
N ALA A 104 11.18 -6.08 -21.69
CA ALA A 104 9.77 -5.82 -21.43
C ALA A 104 9.23 -6.70 -20.28
N ARG A 105 9.57 -8.00 -20.27
CA ARG A 105 9.18 -8.93 -19.21
C ARG A 105 9.82 -8.56 -17.85
N LEU A 106 11.10 -8.19 -17.85
CA LEU A 106 11.80 -7.74 -16.64
C LEU A 106 11.17 -6.47 -16.09
N ALA A 107 10.85 -5.48 -16.92
CA ALA A 107 10.18 -4.26 -16.52
C ALA A 107 8.82 -4.55 -15.87
N SER A 108 7.99 -5.39 -16.47
CA SER A 108 6.70 -5.80 -15.93
C SER A 108 6.85 -6.52 -14.56
N GLN A 109 7.80 -7.43 -14.43
CA GLN A 109 8.07 -8.12 -13.15
C GLN A 109 8.59 -7.15 -12.09
N LYS A 110 9.46 -6.20 -12.45
CA LYS A 110 9.93 -5.16 -11.54
C LYS A 110 8.76 -4.35 -10.97
N GLU A 111 7.83 -3.92 -11.82
CA GLU A 111 6.64 -3.17 -11.39
C GLU A 111 5.75 -3.99 -10.45
N THR A 112 5.56 -5.28 -10.74
CA THR A 112 4.83 -6.21 -9.88
C THR A 112 5.49 -6.32 -8.50
N HIS A 113 6.81 -6.48 -8.43
CA HIS A 113 7.53 -6.59 -7.16
C HIS A 113 7.57 -5.28 -6.39
N CYS A 114 7.64 -4.12 -7.05
CA CYS A 114 7.45 -2.83 -6.39
C CYS A 114 6.05 -2.70 -5.75
N GLY A 115 5.02 -3.21 -6.43
CA GLY A 115 3.66 -3.30 -5.90
C GLY A 115 3.63 -4.18 -4.63
N ARG A 116 4.21 -5.39 -4.70
CA ARG A 116 4.29 -6.31 -3.56
C ARG A 116 4.97 -5.70 -2.33
N VAL A 117 6.08 -4.98 -2.52
CA VAL A 117 6.72 -4.25 -1.39
C VAL A 117 5.70 -3.34 -0.72
N LYS A 118 4.96 -2.55 -1.51
CA LYS A 118 3.97 -1.60 -0.96
C LYS A 118 2.85 -2.31 -0.22
N ASP A 119 2.31 -3.39 -0.80
CA ASP A 119 1.20 -4.15 -0.25
C ASP A 119 1.60 -4.79 1.09
N GLU A 120 2.74 -5.47 1.15
CA GLU A 120 3.25 -6.12 2.37
C GLU A 120 3.52 -5.11 3.49
N ILE A 121 4.11 -3.95 3.18
CA ILE A 121 4.35 -2.89 4.16
C ILE A 121 3.04 -2.31 4.69
N VAL A 122 2.06 -2.05 3.80
CA VAL A 122 0.75 -1.50 4.18
C VAL A 122 -0.02 -2.49 5.04
N ILE A 123 0.03 -3.78 4.75
CA ILE A 123 -0.60 -4.84 5.56
C ILE A 123 -0.01 -4.83 6.98
N ILE A 124 1.30 -4.85 7.13
CA ILE A 124 1.92 -4.83 8.46
C ILE A 124 1.61 -3.53 9.20
N TRP A 125 1.72 -2.39 8.52
CA TRP A 125 1.46 -1.07 9.08
C TRP A 125 0.00 -0.88 9.51
N GLY A 126 -0.95 -1.33 8.69
CA GLY A 126 -2.38 -1.14 8.93
C GLY A 126 -2.99 -2.17 9.88
N ASP A 127 -2.56 -3.43 9.77
CA ASP A 127 -3.21 -4.54 10.46
C ASP A 127 -2.49 -4.98 11.73
N PHE A 128 -1.16 -4.98 11.73
CA PHE A 128 -0.38 -5.41 12.89
C PHE A 128 -0.06 -4.28 13.87
N LEU A 129 0.42 -3.12 13.38
CA LEU A 129 0.82 -2.01 14.26
C LEU A 129 -0.42 -1.30 14.82
N LYS A 130 -0.45 -1.14 16.14
CA LYS A 130 -1.50 -0.43 16.88
C LYS A 130 -0.88 0.68 17.74
N ALA A 131 -1.70 1.44 18.46
CA ALA A 131 -1.25 2.58 19.25
C ALA A 131 0.00 2.31 20.11
N PRO A 132 0.10 1.21 20.89
CA PRO A 132 1.28 0.96 21.71
C PRO A 132 2.58 0.78 20.92
N GLN A 133 2.51 0.18 19.70
CA GLN A 133 3.67 0.04 18.84
C GLN A 133 4.08 1.38 18.23
N PHE A 134 3.10 2.23 17.85
CA PHE A 134 3.38 3.56 17.32
C PHE A 134 3.98 4.50 18.35
N GLU A 135 3.55 4.42 19.63
CA GLU A 135 4.14 5.20 20.72
C GLU A 135 5.63 4.86 20.92
N ASN A 136 5.99 3.58 20.77
CA ASN A 136 7.36 3.10 20.94
C ASN A 136 8.21 3.21 19.64
N TRP A 137 7.58 3.42 18.50
CA TRP A 137 8.24 3.55 17.20
C TRP A 137 7.92 4.89 16.54
N GLY A 138 8.48 5.96 17.11
CA GLY A 138 8.38 7.30 16.53
C GLY A 138 8.94 7.32 15.09
N GLY A 139 8.20 7.95 14.16
CA GLY A 139 8.61 8.03 12.76
C GLY A 139 8.20 6.84 11.87
N CYS A 140 7.50 5.84 12.41
CA CYS A 140 7.02 4.71 11.61
C CYS A 140 6.14 5.14 10.42
N HIS A 141 5.23 6.09 10.62
CA HIS A 141 4.37 6.61 9.54
C HIS A 141 5.18 7.29 8.42
N ASP A 142 6.20 8.07 8.79
CA ASP A 142 7.12 8.69 7.82
C ASP A 142 7.90 7.62 7.04
N LEU A 143 8.43 6.62 7.74
CA LEU A 143 9.16 5.51 7.10
C LEU A 143 8.28 4.77 6.10
N VAL A 144 7.04 4.43 6.46
CA VAL A 144 6.09 3.79 5.54
C VAL A 144 5.85 4.67 4.32
N HIS A 145 5.59 5.97 4.51
CA HIS A 145 5.42 6.89 3.39
C HIS A 145 6.64 6.94 2.48
N ARG A 146 7.86 6.99 3.04
CA ARG A 146 9.12 6.96 2.28
C ARG A 146 9.26 5.67 1.46
N ILE A 147 8.90 4.51 2.04
CA ILE A 147 8.90 3.23 1.32
C ILE A 147 7.92 3.27 0.13
N LEU A 148 6.70 3.76 0.35
CA LEU A 148 5.68 3.84 -0.71
C LEU A 148 6.12 4.75 -1.85
N MET A 149 6.78 5.88 -1.54
CA MET A 149 7.33 6.80 -2.54
C MET A 149 8.52 6.18 -3.28
N ALA A 150 9.45 5.54 -2.57
CA ALA A 150 10.59 4.82 -3.19
C ALA A 150 10.11 3.69 -4.10
N GLY A 151 9.11 2.91 -3.67
CA GLY A 151 8.48 1.89 -4.50
C GLY A 151 7.86 2.47 -5.78
N SER A 152 7.21 3.64 -5.70
CA SER A 152 6.68 4.35 -6.87
C SER A 152 7.79 4.80 -7.81
N LYS A 153 8.90 5.33 -7.28
CA LYS A 153 10.07 5.73 -8.06
C LYS A 153 10.70 4.54 -8.79
N CYS A 154 10.86 3.40 -8.13
CA CYS A 154 11.35 2.17 -8.74
C CYS A 154 10.42 1.63 -9.83
N ARG A 155 9.10 1.84 -9.76
CA ARG A 155 8.18 1.48 -10.84
C ARG A 155 8.44 2.28 -12.11
N GLN A 156 8.69 3.58 -11.97
CA GLN A 156 8.83 4.52 -13.09
C GLN A 156 10.22 4.47 -13.75
N GLY A 157 11.25 4.03 -13.02
CA GLY A 157 12.63 3.99 -13.50
C GLY A 157 13.25 2.59 -13.45
N VAL A 158 14.49 2.51 -13.90
CA VAL A 158 15.31 1.28 -13.87
C VAL A 158 16.62 1.47 -13.10
N SER A 159 16.70 2.51 -12.28
CA SER A 159 17.90 2.84 -11.49
C SER A 159 18.16 1.80 -10.40
N ARG A 160 19.36 1.24 -10.38
CA ARG A 160 19.82 0.37 -9.31
C ARG A 160 19.89 1.10 -7.97
N ASP A 161 20.34 2.36 -7.99
CA ASP A 161 20.47 3.16 -6.77
C ASP A 161 19.10 3.38 -6.10
N ASP A 162 18.04 3.60 -6.90
CA ASP A 162 16.67 3.72 -6.39
C ASP A 162 16.17 2.39 -5.80
N ALA A 163 16.52 1.26 -6.43
CA ALA A 163 16.18 -0.06 -5.92
C ALA A 163 16.92 -0.37 -4.61
N MET A 164 18.19 0.02 -4.49
CA MET A 164 18.96 -0.09 -3.25
C MET A 164 18.43 0.81 -2.15
N ALA A 165 18.01 2.03 -2.48
CA ALA A 165 17.35 2.92 -1.53
C ALA A 165 16.04 2.31 -1.00
N LEU A 166 15.22 1.69 -1.88
CA LEU A 166 14.03 0.97 -1.48
C LEU A 166 14.35 -0.19 -0.52
N LEU A 167 15.35 -1.01 -0.86
CA LEU A 167 15.79 -2.12 0.00
C LEU A 167 16.27 -1.63 1.37
N GLY A 168 17.03 -0.54 1.41
CA GLY A 168 17.49 0.08 2.67
C GLY A 168 16.32 0.49 3.57
N LEU A 169 15.30 1.14 3.01
CA LEU A 169 14.09 1.53 3.74
C LEU A 169 13.28 0.32 4.24
N VAL A 170 13.19 -0.74 3.44
CA VAL A 170 12.51 -1.97 3.84
C VAL A 170 13.27 -2.68 4.95
N ASN A 171 14.61 -2.67 4.94
CA ASN A 171 15.43 -3.19 6.03
C ASN A 171 15.25 -2.37 7.33
N GLU A 172 15.20 -1.02 7.23
CA GLU A 172 14.88 -0.14 8.37
C GLU A 172 13.51 -0.49 8.97
N PHE A 173 12.52 -0.76 8.12
CA PHE A 173 11.19 -1.19 8.56
C PHE A 173 11.23 -2.56 9.24
N ALA A 174 11.97 -3.52 8.68
CA ALA A 174 12.12 -4.85 9.27
C ALA A 174 12.77 -4.81 10.66
N GLU A 175 13.80 -3.98 10.84
CA GLU A 175 14.45 -3.77 12.13
C GLU A 175 13.46 -3.19 13.16
N GLY A 176 12.71 -2.14 12.78
CA GLY A 176 11.68 -1.53 13.62
C GLY A 176 10.57 -2.51 13.99
N PHE A 177 10.11 -3.32 13.05
CA PHE A 177 9.10 -4.34 13.27
C PHE A 177 9.55 -5.40 14.29
N TRP A 178 10.74 -5.95 14.13
CA TRP A 178 11.27 -6.96 15.07
C TRP A 178 11.54 -6.36 16.45
N LYS A 179 12.04 -5.13 16.50
CA LYS A 179 12.18 -4.39 17.75
C LYS A 179 10.83 -4.20 18.46
N ALA A 180 9.76 -3.88 17.71
CA ALA A 180 8.41 -3.76 18.28
C ALA A 180 7.87 -5.09 18.83
N LYS A 181 8.35 -6.21 18.30
CA LYS A 181 8.09 -7.57 18.82
C LYS A 181 9.05 -7.99 19.97
N GLY A 182 10.00 -7.16 20.34
CA GLY A 182 11.01 -7.49 21.37
C GLY A 182 12.08 -8.46 20.87
N VAL A 183 12.23 -8.64 19.56
CA VAL A 183 13.20 -9.55 18.93
C VAL A 183 14.40 -8.76 18.43
N ALA A 184 15.61 -9.15 18.83
CA ALA A 184 16.85 -8.57 18.33
C ALA A 184 17.05 -8.96 16.86
N THR A 185 17.78 -8.11 16.11
CA THR A 185 18.09 -8.34 14.70
C THR A 185 19.59 -8.42 14.46
N PHE A 186 19.95 -8.96 13.31
CA PHE A 186 21.29 -8.90 12.75
C PHE A 186 21.20 -8.70 11.24
N THR A 187 22.28 -8.20 10.65
CA THR A 187 22.37 -8.00 9.21
C THR A 187 23.31 -9.05 8.62
N ALA A 188 22.89 -9.68 7.53
CA ALA A 188 23.74 -10.61 6.77
C ALA A 188 23.46 -10.45 5.27
N THR A 189 24.44 -10.86 4.46
CA THR A 189 24.28 -10.94 3.01
C THR A 189 23.31 -12.07 2.66
N CYS A 190 22.31 -11.79 1.82
CA CYS A 190 21.39 -12.82 1.37
C CYS A 190 22.11 -13.88 0.52
N PRO A 191 21.74 -15.18 0.61
CA PRO A 191 22.47 -16.28 -0.01
C PRO A 191 22.21 -16.46 -1.52
N TYR A 192 21.61 -15.47 -2.15
CA TYR A 192 21.25 -15.46 -3.58
C TYR A 192 21.52 -14.08 -4.18
N ALA A 193 21.66 -14.00 -5.51
CA ALA A 193 21.78 -12.70 -6.18
C ALA A 193 20.55 -11.81 -5.87
N PRO A 194 20.76 -10.52 -5.64
CA PRO A 194 21.96 -9.70 -5.88
C PRO A 194 23.02 -9.72 -4.77
N ALA A 195 22.92 -10.60 -3.77
CA ALA A 195 23.86 -10.74 -2.65
C ALA A 195 23.97 -9.46 -1.78
N GLU A 196 22.87 -8.79 -1.57
CA GLU A 196 22.79 -7.57 -0.77
C GLU A 196 22.54 -7.87 0.71
N SER A 197 22.82 -6.87 1.55
CA SER A 197 22.61 -6.95 2.99
C SER A 197 21.13 -6.89 3.35
N VAL A 198 20.69 -7.82 4.20
CA VAL A 198 19.30 -7.95 4.69
C VAL A 198 19.28 -8.06 6.20
N VAL A 199 18.27 -7.47 6.82
CA VAL A 199 18.03 -7.58 8.26
C VAL A 199 17.22 -8.84 8.55
N TYR A 200 17.71 -9.65 9.50
CA TYR A 200 17.10 -10.89 9.95
C TYR A 200 16.79 -10.86 11.45
N PRO A 201 15.74 -11.54 11.93
CA PRO A 201 15.51 -11.73 13.36
C PRO A 201 16.56 -12.71 13.93
N LYS A 202 17.01 -12.43 15.14
CA LYS A 202 17.87 -13.30 15.93
C LYS A 202 16.96 -14.16 16.84
N LEU A 203 16.58 -15.32 16.34
CA LEU A 203 15.74 -16.29 17.02
C LEU A 203 16.55 -17.23 17.90
#